data_274a69e994cbdf4fac5a09628d0a8f07
#
_entry.id   274a69e994cbdf4fac5a09628d0a8f07
#
_cell.length_a   1.000
_cell.length_b   1.000
_cell.length_c   1.000
_cell.angle_alpha   90.00
_cell.angle_beta   90.00
_cell.angle_gamma   90.00
#
_symmetry.space_group_name_H-M   'P 1'
#
loop_
_entity.id
_entity.type
_entity.pdbx_description
1 polymer ?
#
loop_
_entity_poly.entity_id
_entity_poly.type
_entity_poly.pdbx_seq_one_letter_code
_entity_poly.pdbx_strand_id
1 'polypeptide(L)'
;MERETDGQAGVCGAYRLLEQFKTLERRGVTLQFGGVAGEFYKNSFINQDYPRYGGAPDWERFVKMKVITYDFPKAICGNKLLPAVEQVPKMLLQMVSMHQGATKASAYLSAGYRILQARAATLSMMENRHVVTCSPLLERCVVAPMLRTNPYRLEMQSYQRRQVKSFCPAIMDIPTDRGLTLNPAKMKKEQVKSTLFLAKVAAGRTFRRKKITGRIDACFAEGLSSPQYREALQHCKDLGILAPEVLELPAAIADRVFALGTIL
;
A
#
# COMPACT_ATOMS: atom_id res chain seq x y z
N MET A 1 -4.00 -15.67 -13.05
CA MET A 1 -3.59 -14.47 -12.29
C MET A 1 -4.52 -14.23 -11.10
N GLU A 2 -5.81 -14.09 -11.31
CA GLU A 2 -6.78 -13.86 -10.22
C GLU A 2 -6.79 -14.99 -9.21
N ARG A 3 -6.77 -16.24 -9.67
CA ARG A 3 -6.60 -17.44 -8.82
C ARG A 3 -5.25 -17.49 -8.10
N GLU A 4 -4.24 -16.80 -8.61
CA GLU A 4 -2.90 -16.75 -8.00
C GLU A 4 -2.80 -15.75 -6.85
N THR A 5 -3.71 -14.78 -6.82
CA THR A 5 -3.74 -13.72 -5.80
C THR A 5 -4.99 -13.78 -4.92
N ASP A 6 -5.85 -14.77 -5.09
CA ASP A 6 -7.15 -14.87 -4.41
C ASP A 6 -7.94 -13.54 -4.47
N GLY A 7 -7.85 -12.83 -5.60
CA GLY A 7 -8.48 -11.53 -5.80
C GLY A 7 -7.90 -10.39 -4.94
N GLN A 8 -6.82 -10.60 -4.21
CA GLN A 8 -6.27 -9.59 -3.30
C GLN A 8 -5.49 -8.49 -4.02
N ALA A 9 -4.96 -8.75 -5.20
CA ALA A 9 -4.28 -7.76 -6.02
C ALA A 9 -5.22 -7.21 -7.11
N GLY A 10 -5.14 -5.92 -7.40
CA GLY A 10 -5.82 -5.34 -8.55
C GLY A 10 -5.30 -5.93 -9.85
N VAL A 11 -6.19 -6.28 -10.76
CA VAL A 11 -5.86 -7.01 -12.00
C VAL A 11 -4.79 -6.30 -12.82
N CYS A 12 -4.95 -5.00 -13.06
CA CYS A 12 -4.00 -4.24 -13.87
C CYS A 12 -2.61 -4.16 -13.26
N GLY A 13 -2.54 -3.93 -11.94
CA GLY A 13 -1.26 -3.88 -11.21
C GLY A 13 -0.56 -5.23 -11.18
N ALA A 14 -1.31 -6.28 -10.87
CA ALA A 14 -0.79 -7.64 -10.81
C ALA A 14 -0.37 -8.16 -12.18
N TYR A 15 -1.11 -7.83 -13.25
CA TYR A 15 -0.76 -8.22 -14.62
C TYR A 15 0.59 -7.66 -15.05
N ARG A 16 0.83 -6.36 -14.82
CA ARG A 16 2.12 -5.72 -15.15
C ARG A 16 3.29 -6.37 -14.42
N LEU A 17 3.10 -6.66 -13.14
CA LEU A 17 4.11 -7.34 -12.34
C LEU A 17 4.36 -8.77 -12.84
N LEU A 18 3.30 -9.52 -13.14
CA LEU A 18 3.41 -10.87 -13.68
C LEU A 18 4.19 -10.90 -15.00
N GLU A 19 3.90 -10.00 -15.92
CA GLU A 19 4.64 -9.90 -17.19
C GLU A 19 6.11 -9.50 -16.98
N GLN A 20 6.37 -8.65 -15.98
CA GLN A 20 7.74 -8.34 -15.57
C GLN A 20 8.47 -9.61 -15.08
N PHE A 21 7.86 -10.41 -14.19
CA PHE A 21 8.48 -11.62 -13.65
C PHE A 21 8.68 -12.69 -14.73
N LYS A 22 7.71 -12.91 -15.61
CA LYS A 22 7.88 -13.78 -16.78
C LYS A 22 9.01 -13.32 -17.70
N THR A 23 9.20 -12.01 -17.82
CA THR A 23 10.30 -11.45 -18.61
C THR A 23 11.65 -11.70 -17.96
N LEU A 24 11.74 -11.58 -16.64
CA LEU A 24 12.95 -11.89 -15.88
C LEU A 24 13.27 -13.39 -15.99
N GLU A 25 12.28 -14.26 -15.80
CA GLU A 25 12.41 -15.72 -15.97
C GLU A 25 12.93 -16.08 -17.37
N ARG A 26 12.34 -15.51 -18.43
CA ARG A 26 12.79 -15.72 -19.82
C ARG A 26 14.23 -15.24 -20.08
N ARG A 27 14.70 -14.29 -19.31
CA ARG A 27 16.09 -13.80 -19.35
C ARG A 27 17.06 -14.61 -18.49
N GLY A 28 16.58 -15.71 -17.88
CA GLY A 28 17.37 -16.57 -17.01
C GLY A 28 17.69 -15.99 -15.63
N VAL A 29 16.96 -14.95 -15.20
CA VAL A 29 17.10 -14.42 -13.85
C VAL A 29 16.44 -15.40 -12.87
N THR A 30 17.23 -15.95 -11.98
CA THR A 30 16.77 -16.92 -10.97
C THR A 30 16.56 -16.30 -9.59
N LEU A 31 17.21 -15.18 -9.31
CA LEU A 31 17.16 -14.48 -8.03
C LEU A 31 17.05 -12.97 -8.26
N GLN A 32 16.15 -12.34 -7.50
CA GLN A 32 16.07 -10.88 -7.40
C GLN A 32 16.04 -10.41 -5.95
N PHE A 33 16.40 -9.16 -5.73
CA PHE A 33 16.27 -8.52 -4.43
C PHE A 33 15.06 -7.57 -4.44
N GLY A 34 14.11 -7.85 -3.54
CA GLY A 34 12.91 -7.04 -3.36
C GLY A 34 13.10 -5.93 -2.34
N GLY A 35 12.35 -4.84 -2.51
CA GLY A 35 12.35 -3.68 -1.61
C GLY A 35 11.24 -3.70 -0.56
N VAL A 36 10.58 -4.83 -0.33
CA VAL A 36 9.51 -4.98 0.67
C VAL A 36 10.04 -4.58 2.05
N ALA A 37 9.21 -3.91 2.83
CA ALA A 37 9.56 -3.31 4.12
C ALA A 37 10.36 -1.99 4.05
N GLY A 38 10.69 -1.46 2.88
CA GLY A 38 11.29 -0.14 2.72
C GLY A 38 10.46 1.00 3.35
N GLU A 39 9.16 0.80 3.54
CA GLU A 39 8.23 1.73 4.19
C GLU A 39 8.56 2.00 5.65
N PHE A 40 9.16 1.06 6.37
CA PHE A 40 9.58 1.25 7.76
C PHE A 40 10.66 2.33 7.91
N TYR A 41 11.47 2.51 6.88
CA TYR A 41 12.54 3.50 6.85
C TYR A 41 12.07 4.90 6.46
N LYS A 42 10.77 5.06 6.16
CA LYS A 42 10.18 6.32 5.64
C LYS A 42 9.10 6.91 6.54
N ASN A 43 8.97 6.47 7.78
CA ASN A 43 7.86 6.87 8.67
C ASN A 43 6.45 6.62 8.11
N SER A 44 6.30 5.74 7.12
CA SER A 44 5.02 5.55 6.43
C SER A 44 3.89 5.18 7.37
N PHE A 45 4.17 4.46 8.45
CA PHE A 45 3.18 4.01 9.43
C PHE A 45 2.96 4.96 10.61
N ILE A 46 3.77 6.01 10.75
CA ILE A 46 3.71 6.93 11.89
C ILE A 46 3.52 8.40 11.48
N ASN A 47 3.66 8.72 10.19
CA ASN A 47 3.62 10.09 9.71
C ASN A 47 2.25 10.79 9.84
N GLN A 48 1.16 10.05 10.17
CA GLN A 48 -0.12 10.65 10.49
C GLN A 48 -0.07 11.50 11.78
N ASP A 49 0.88 11.20 12.64
CA ASP A 49 1.02 11.87 13.94
C ASP A 49 2.12 12.94 13.94
N TYR A 50 2.74 13.18 12.79
CA TYR A 50 3.74 14.25 12.68
C TYR A 50 3.14 15.61 13.10
N PRO A 51 3.84 16.43 13.86
CA PRO A 51 5.18 16.22 14.43
C PRO A 51 5.17 15.59 15.86
N ARG A 52 4.03 15.13 16.36
CA ARG A 52 3.87 14.64 17.73
C ARG A 52 3.78 13.12 17.78
N TYR A 53 4.94 12.47 17.94
CA TYR A 53 5.02 11.01 18.01
C TYR A 53 4.87 10.45 19.45
N GLY A 54 4.69 11.31 20.45
CA GLY A 54 4.47 10.91 21.84
C GLY A 54 3.01 10.58 22.16
N GLY A 55 2.76 10.07 23.36
CA GLY A 55 1.44 9.71 23.86
C GLY A 55 0.98 8.30 23.49
N ALA A 56 -0.29 8.01 23.75
CA ALA A 56 -0.91 6.73 23.41
C ALA A 56 -1.22 6.63 21.92
N PRO A 57 -1.24 5.41 21.33
CA PRO A 57 -1.67 5.19 19.97
C PRO A 57 -3.14 5.58 19.78
N ASP A 58 -3.43 6.27 18.67
CA ASP A 58 -4.78 6.48 18.16
C ASP A 58 -5.03 5.44 17.06
N TRP A 59 -5.56 4.30 17.46
CA TRP A 59 -5.75 3.16 16.57
C TRP A 59 -6.86 3.39 15.53
N GLU A 60 -7.89 4.14 15.86
CA GLU A 60 -8.96 4.49 14.89
C GLU A 60 -8.38 5.32 13.74
N ARG A 61 -7.61 6.33 14.09
CA ARG A 61 -6.91 7.16 13.09
C ARG A 61 -5.92 6.34 12.28
N PHE A 62 -5.18 5.44 12.92
CA PHE A 62 -4.24 4.56 12.25
C PHE A 62 -4.94 3.65 11.23
N VAL A 63 -6.01 2.97 11.64
CA VAL A 63 -6.79 2.10 10.72
C VAL A 63 -7.33 2.92 9.56
N LYS A 64 -7.93 4.06 9.82
CA LYS A 64 -8.52 4.93 8.78
C LYS A 64 -7.48 5.47 7.80
N MET A 65 -6.26 5.78 8.25
CA MET A 65 -5.25 6.42 7.40
C MET A 65 -4.27 5.46 6.76
N LYS A 66 -4.05 4.28 7.37
CA LYS A 66 -3.00 3.34 6.95
C LYS A 66 -3.51 1.99 6.48
N VAL A 67 -4.66 1.58 6.95
CA VAL A 67 -5.22 0.27 6.64
C VAL A 67 -6.37 0.40 5.66
N ILE A 68 -7.39 1.16 6.03
CA ILE A 68 -8.57 1.43 5.18
C ILE A 68 -8.39 2.82 4.57
N THR A 69 -7.63 2.89 3.48
CA THR A 69 -7.29 4.17 2.85
C THR A 69 -8.42 4.77 2.02
N TYR A 70 -9.50 4.02 1.81
CA TYR A 70 -10.65 4.43 1.00
C TYR A 70 -11.96 4.16 1.75
N ASP A 71 -12.90 5.10 1.68
CA ASP A 71 -14.28 4.85 2.11
C ASP A 71 -14.96 4.00 1.04
N PHE A 72 -15.36 2.78 1.39
CA PHE A 72 -16.10 1.93 0.49
C PHE A 72 -17.57 2.42 0.42
N PRO A 73 -18.11 2.75 -0.76
CA PRO A 73 -19.45 3.30 -0.86
C PRO A 73 -20.49 2.21 -0.50
N LYS A 74 -21.15 2.37 0.64
CA LYS A 74 -22.18 1.39 1.09
C LYS A 74 -23.32 1.22 0.10
N ALA A 75 -23.63 2.27 -0.67
CA ALA A 75 -24.68 2.25 -1.68
C ALA A 75 -24.49 1.21 -2.80
N ILE A 76 -23.25 0.76 -3.01
CA ILE A 76 -22.95 -0.26 -4.03
C ILE A 76 -22.90 -1.68 -3.44
N CYS A 77 -23.01 -1.82 -2.12
CA CYS A 77 -22.93 -3.12 -1.45
C CYS A 77 -24.26 -3.85 -1.54
N GLY A 78 -24.24 -5.07 -2.02
CA GLY A 78 -25.35 -6.01 -1.86
C GLY A 78 -25.45 -6.53 -0.43
N ASN A 79 -26.50 -7.29 -0.18
CA ASN A 79 -26.86 -7.80 1.15
C ASN A 79 -25.80 -8.71 1.77
N LYS A 80 -24.98 -9.40 0.96
CA LYS A 80 -23.88 -10.25 1.43
C LYS A 80 -22.61 -9.46 1.74
N LEU A 81 -22.34 -8.37 1.02
CA LEU A 81 -21.12 -7.58 1.20
C LEU A 81 -21.27 -6.54 2.31
N LEU A 82 -22.46 -5.98 2.48
CA LEU A 82 -22.71 -4.90 3.45
C LEU A 82 -22.28 -5.26 4.89
N PRO A 83 -22.62 -6.45 5.43
CA PRO A 83 -22.19 -6.84 6.77
C PRO A 83 -20.66 -6.90 6.90
N ALA A 84 -19.96 -7.41 5.86
CA ALA A 84 -18.51 -7.48 5.86
C ALA A 84 -17.88 -6.08 5.84
N VAL A 85 -18.38 -5.17 5.02
CA VAL A 85 -17.91 -3.78 4.95
C VAL A 85 -18.08 -3.05 6.29
N GLU A 86 -19.10 -3.39 7.07
CA GLU A 86 -19.35 -2.83 8.40
C GLU A 86 -18.51 -3.47 9.51
N GLN A 87 -18.20 -4.75 9.38
CA GLN A 87 -17.43 -5.50 10.38
C GLN A 87 -15.93 -5.36 10.21
N VAL A 88 -15.42 -5.34 8.96
CA VAL A 88 -13.97 -5.30 8.68
C VAL A 88 -13.26 -4.16 9.40
N PRO A 89 -13.74 -2.92 9.44
CA PRO A 89 -13.09 -1.84 10.18
C PRO A 89 -12.94 -2.15 11.68
N LYS A 90 -13.95 -2.77 12.28
CA LYS A 90 -13.94 -3.15 13.71
C LYS A 90 -12.94 -4.27 13.99
N MET A 91 -12.91 -5.29 13.13
CA MET A 91 -11.96 -6.39 13.22
C MET A 91 -10.51 -5.89 13.05
N LEU A 92 -10.27 -5.00 12.09
CA LEU A 92 -8.97 -4.41 11.87
C LEU A 92 -8.54 -3.53 13.05
N LEU A 93 -9.47 -2.77 13.64
CA LEU A 93 -9.20 -1.99 14.83
C LEU A 93 -8.81 -2.90 16.00
N GLN A 94 -9.56 -3.96 16.24
CA GLN A 94 -9.25 -4.94 17.26
C GLN A 94 -7.88 -5.58 17.02
N MET A 95 -7.60 -6.00 15.78
CA MET A 95 -6.31 -6.62 15.43
C MET A 95 -5.12 -5.68 15.68
N VAL A 96 -5.22 -4.42 15.25
CA VAL A 96 -4.10 -3.48 15.39
C VAL A 96 -3.93 -3.01 16.85
N SER A 97 -5.03 -2.87 17.61
CA SER A 97 -4.99 -2.44 19.01
C SER A 97 -4.33 -3.45 19.96
N MET A 98 -4.20 -4.71 19.53
CA MET A 98 -3.44 -5.73 20.29
C MET A 98 -1.93 -5.49 20.21
N HIS A 99 -1.43 -4.68 19.28
CA HIS A 99 -0.02 -4.39 19.16
C HIS A 99 0.43 -3.40 20.24
N GLN A 100 1.38 -3.85 21.04
CA GLN A 100 1.99 -3.06 22.09
C GLN A 100 3.40 -2.63 21.69
N GLY A 101 3.89 -1.57 22.29
CA GLY A 101 5.25 -1.08 22.13
C GLY A 101 5.62 -0.13 23.25
N ALA A 102 6.91 -0.01 23.54
CA ALA A 102 7.42 0.92 24.54
C ALA A 102 7.08 2.39 24.24
N THR A 103 6.79 2.68 22.99
CA THR A 103 6.37 4.01 22.53
C THR A 103 5.22 3.87 21.52
N LYS A 104 4.45 4.93 21.33
CA LYS A 104 3.43 5.04 20.30
C LYS A 104 3.96 4.66 18.90
N ALA A 105 5.15 5.15 18.56
CA ALA A 105 5.77 4.85 17.27
C ALA A 105 6.10 3.37 17.12
N SER A 106 6.65 2.73 18.16
CA SER A 106 6.97 1.29 18.09
C SER A 106 5.71 0.43 18.01
N ALA A 107 4.62 0.82 18.66
CA ALA A 107 3.33 0.13 18.54
C ALA A 107 2.78 0.22 17.09
N TYR A 108 2.80 1.41 16.47
CA TYR A 108 2.38 1.58 15.08
C TYR A 108 3.28 0.84 14.09
N LEU A 109 4.60 0.86 14.30
CA LEU A 109 5.53 0.12 13.44
C LEU A 109 5.31 -1.39 13.56
N SER A 110 5.04 -1.91 14.75
CA SER A 110 4.70 -3.33 14.97
C SER A 110 3.41 -3.72 14.23
N ALA A 111 2.35 -2.93 14.35
CA ALA A 111 1.10 -3.14 13.62
C ALA A 111 1.33 -3.02 12.09
N GLY A 112 2.09 -2.02 11.66
CA GLY A 112 2.46 -1.82 10.27
C GLY A 112 3.25 -2.99 9.68
N TYR A 113 4.16 -3.58 10.45
CA TYR A 113 4.90 -4.77 10.04
C TYR A 113 3.97 -5.95 9.77
N ARG A 114 3.01 -6.20 10.67
CA ARG A 114 2.01 -7.26 10.48
C ARG A 114 1.15 -7.04 9.25
N ILE A 115 0.67 -5.82 9.06
CA ILE A 115 -0.13 -5.45 7.87
C ILE A 115 0.68 -5.62 6.59
N LEU A 116 1.94 -5.18 6.60
CA LEU A 116 2.81 -5.29 5.44
C LEU A 116 3.08 -6.74 5.06
N GLN A 117 3.32 -7.61 6.05
CA GLN A 117 3.48 -9.04 5.81
C GLN A 117 2.24 -9.63 5.13
N ALA A 118 1.05 -9.34 5.62
CA ALA A 118 -0.19 -9.83 5.04
C ALA A 118 -0.39 -9.33 3.59
N ARG A 119 -0.07 -8.05 3.32
CA ARG A 119 -0.18 -7.46 1.98
C ARG A 119 0.89 -7.96 1.02
N ALA A 120 2.11 -8.17 1.50
CA ALA A 120 3.23 -8.60 0.68
C ALA A 120 3.18 -10.09 0.34
N ALA A 121 2.57 -10.92 1.20
CA ALA A 121 2.55 -12.36 1.02
C ALA A 121 2.02 -12.78 -0.36
N THR A 122 0.89 -12.23 -0.78
CA THR A 122 0.26 -12.55 -2.06
C THR A 122 1.15 -12.18 -3.25
N LEU A 123 1.76 -11.00 -3.23
CA LEU A 123 2.69 -10.58 -4.28
C LEU A 123 3.93 -11.46 -4.28
N SER A 124 4.50 -11.74 -3.12
CA SER A 124 5.67 -12.60 -3.00
C SER A 124 5.40 -14.04 -3.44
N MET A 125 4.20 -14.57 -3.23
CA MET A 125 3.81 -15.88 -3.77
C MET A 125 3.81 -15.87 -5.30
N MET A 126 3.27 -14.82 -5.91
CA MET A 126 3.27 -14.68 -7.37
C MET A 126 4.69 -14.50 -7.93
N GLU A 127 5.51 -13.68 -7.29
CA GLU A 127 6.92 -13.46 -7.66
C GLU A 127 7.71 -14.76 -7.63
N ASN A 128 7.64 -15.49 -6.52
CA ASN A 128 8.42 -16.70 -6.29
C ASN A 128 8.05 -17.88 -7.20
N ARG A 129 6.96 -17.79 -7.95
CA ARG A 129 6.65 -18.77 -9.02
C ARG A 129 7.53 -18.62 -10.25
N HIS A 130 8.08 -17.45 -10.49
CA HIS A 130 8.87 -17.10 -11.66
C HIS A 130 10.34 -16.82 -11.31
N VAL A 131 10.56 -16.06 -10.26
CA VAL A 131 11.90 -15.62 -9.83
C VAL A 131 11.95 -15.64 -8.31
N VAL A 132 12.93 -16.29 -7.73
CA VAL A 132 13.10 -16.29 -6.27
C VAL A 132 13.37 -14.86 -5.81
N THR A 133 12.50 -14.33 -4.95
CA THR A 133 12.64 -12.96 -4.43
C THR A 133 13.16 -13.01 -2.99
N CYS A 134 14.35 -12.48 -2.80
CA CYS A 134 14.92 -12.23 -1.48
C CYS A 134 14.59 -10.78 -1.05
N SER A 135 14.03 -10.62 0.13
CA SER A 135 13.69 -9.29 0.70
C SER A 135 14.52 -9.02 1.96
N PRO A 136 15.76 -8.57 1.83
CA PRO A 136 16.68 -8.40 2.97
C PRO A 136 16.15 -7.44 4.04
N LEU A 137 15.30 -6.50 3.65
CA LEU A 137 14.69 -5.54 4.58
C LEU A 137 13.64 -6.17 5.51
N LEU A 138 13.21 -7.42 5.25
CA LEU A 138 12.31 -8.19 6.12
C LEU A 138 13.07 -9.02 7.17
N GLU A 139 14.37 -9.13 7.02
CA GLU A 139 15.19 -9.89 7.95
C GLU A 139 15.11 -9.35 9.37
N ARG A 140 15.02 -10.24 10.36
CA ARG A 140 14.88 -9.86 11.77
C ARG A 140 16.00 -8.91 12.24
N CYS A 141 17.23 -9.16 11.80
CA CYS A 141 18.38 -8.32 12.14
C CYS A 141 18.28 -6.90 11.61
N VAL A 142 17.45 -6.68 10.57
CA VAL A 142 17.18 -5.37 9.95
C VAL A 142 15.93 -4.74 10.56
N VAL A 143 14.84 -5.49 10.69
CA VAL A 143 13.55 -4.99 11.20
C VAL A 143 13.60 -4.65 12.69
N ALA A 144 14.21 -5.49 13.52
CA ALA A 144 14.20 -5.29 14.96
C ALA A 144 14.86 -3.98 15.43
N PRO A 145 16.02 -3.54 14.88
CA PRO A 145 16.55 -2.21 15.14
C PRO A 145 15.64 -1.09 14.67
N MET A 146 14.96 -1.27 13.54
CA MET A 146 14.05 -0.24 13.00
C MET A 146 12.84 0.00 13.90
N LEU A 147 12.28 -1.07 14.47
CA LEU A 147 11.16 -0.96 15.43
C LEU A 147 11.54 -0.20 16.72
N ARG A 148 12.82 -0.10 17.03
CA ARG A 148 13.38 0.62 18.19
C ARG A 148 13.92 2.00 17.82
N THR A 149 13.97 2.33 16.53
CA THR A 149 14.55 3.60 16.09
C THR A 149 13.63 4.76 16.45
N ASN A 150 14.24 5.85 16.95
CA ASN A 150 13.50 7.08 17.19
C ASN A 150 12.86 7.58 15.87
N PRO A 151 11.53 7.77 15.84
CA PRO A 151 10.80 8.14 14.63
C PRO A 151 11.29 9.44 13.98
N TYR A 152 11.77 10.40 14.77
CA TYR A 152 12.35 11.64 14.24
C TYR A 152 13.61 11.40 13.40
N ARG A 153 14.32 10.29 13.59
CA ARG A 153 15.47 9.92 12.76
C ARG A 153 15.09 9.31 11.41
N LEU A 154 13.84 8.91 11.25
CA LEU A 154 13.30 8.33 10.02
C LEU A 154 12.68 9.40 9.11
N GLU A 155 12.51 10.62 9.62
CA GLU A 155 11.91 11.70 8.87
C GLU A 155 12.71 12.08 7.64
N MET A 156 11.98 12.48 6.59
CA MET A 156 12.54 12.96 5.33
C MET A 156 13.56 11.98 4.73
N GLN A 157 13.39 10.67 5.00
CA GLN A 157 14.33 9.64 4.57
C GLN A 157 15.76 9.86 5.09
N SER A 158 15.90 10.53 6.22
CA SER A 158 17.22 10.91 6.75
C SER A 158 18.10 9.69 7.09
N TYR A 159 17.46 8.56 7.43
CA TYR A 159 18.15 7.30 7.67
C TYR A 159 18.74 6.74 6.37
N GLN A 160 17.92 6.57 5.33
CA GLN A 160 18.38 6.04 4.04
C GLN A 160 19.49 6.91 3.45
N ARG A 161 19.38 8.23 3.55
CA ARG A 161 20.41 9.14 3.07
C ARG A 161 21.73 8.97 3.78
N ARG A 162 21.70 8.78 5.10
CA ARG A 162 22.92 8.50 5.87
C ARG A 162 23.54 7.19 5.44
N GLN A 163 22.74 6.16 5.22
CA GLN A 163 23.21 4.87 4.73
C GLN A 163 23.87 5.03 3.34
N VAL A 164 23.16 5.67 2.40
CA VAL A 164 23.71 5.89 1.05
C VAL A 164 24.99 6.72 1.11
N LYS A 165 25.02 7.78 1.90
CA LYS A 165 26.23 8.59 2.08
C LYS A 165 27.40 7.78 2.65
N SER A 166 27.12 6.84 3.55
CA SER A 166 28.14 5.99 4.17
C SER A 166 28.69 4.93 3.22
N PHE A 167 27.80 4.28 2.46
CA PHE A 167 28.18 3.12 1.63
C PHE A 167 28.53 3.50 0.19
N CYS A 168 27.88 4.49 -0.38
CA CYS A 168 28.09 4.88 -1.77
C CYS A 168 27.81 6.38 -1.99
N PRO A 169 28.73 7.26 -1.51
CA PRO A 169 28.54 8.71 -1.61
C PRO A 169 28.40 9.23 -3.04
N ALA A 170 28.95 8.53 -4.02
CA ALA A 170 28.90 8.93 -5.43
C ALA A 170 27.45 8.99 -5.99
N ILE A 171 26.52 8.20 -5.46
CA ILE A 171 25.13 8.20 -5.92
C ILE A 171 24.27 9.30 -5.28
N MET A 172 24.79 10.05 -4.32
CA MET A 172 24.03 11.09 -3.61
C MET A 172 23.53 12.20 -4.55
N ASP A 173 24.23 12.46 -5.63
CA ASP A 173 23.91 13.50 -6.60
C ASP A 173 23.11 12.99 -7.82
N ILE A 174 22.91 11.67 -7.91
CA ILE A 174 22.11 11.07 -8.98
C ILE A 174 20.64 11.36 -8.70
N PRO A 175 19.89 11.93 -9.67
CA PRO A 175 18.47 12.16 -9.51
C PRO A 175 17.70 10.85 -9.39
N THR A 176 16.73 10.81 -8.46
CA THR A 176 15.75 9.72 -8.36
C THR A 176 14.74 9.80 -9.51
N ASP A 177 13.87 8.82 -9.62
CA ASP A 177 12.70 8.78 -10.52
C ASP A 177 11.80 10.03 -10.42
N ARG A 178 11.87 10.74 -9.30
CA ARG A 178 11.14 12.00 -9.05
C ARG A 178 11.96 13.25 -9.31
N GLY A 179 13.15 13.12 -9.88
CA GLY A 179 14.08 14.21 -10.14
C GLY A 179 14.75 14.80 -8.89
N LEU A 180 14.59 14.15 -7.71
CA LEU A 180 15.18 14.59 -6.45
C LEU A 180 16.53 13.92 -6.24
N THR A 181 17.51 14.64 -5.70
CA THR A 181 18.77 14.06 -5.28
C THR A 181 18.75 13.72 -3.79
N LEU A 182 19.61 12.80 -3.37
CA LEU A 182 19.78 12.46 -1.96
C LEU A 182 20.69 13.44 -1.21
N ASN A 183 21.33 14.37 -1.92
CA ASN A 183 22.29 15.33 -1.36
C ASN A 183 21.56 16.41 -0.52
N PRO A 184 21.82 16.50 0.80
CA PRO A 184 21.15 17.44 1.69
C PRO A 184 21.30 18.91 1.30
N ALA A 185 22.45 19.27 0.70
CA ALA A 185 22.72 20.64 0.29
C ALA A 185 21.78 21.12 -0.83
N LYS A 186 21.42 20.21 -1.74
CA LYS A 186 20.49 20.49 -2.84
C LYS A 186 19.03 20.41 -2.41
N MET A 187 18.76 19.84 -1.24
CA MET A 187 17.40 19.53 -0.79
C MET A 187 16.73 20.60 0.06
N LYS A 188 17.44 21.58 0.62
CA LYS A 188 16.82 22.56 1.54
C LYS A 188 15.55 23.21 0.95
N LYS A 189 15.60 23.59 -0.32
CA LYS A 189 14.46 24.20 -1.02
C LYS A 189 13.31 23.22 -1.27
N GLU A 190 13.61 21.95 -1.49
CA GLU A 190 12.64 20.88 -1.74
C GLU A 190 12.09 20.28 -0.46
N GLN A 191 12.87 20.29 0.62
CA GLN A 191 12.36 19.90 1.95
C GLN A 191 11.25 20.85 2.41
N VAL A 192 11.41 22.16 2.20
CA VAL A 192 10.36 23.14 2.50
C VAL A 192 9.11 22.84 1.64
N LYS A 193 9.29 22.58 0.34
CA LYS A 193 8.17 22.19 -0.55
C LYS A 193 7.52 20.87 -0.12
N SER A 194 8.33 19.87 0.24
CA SER A 194 7.83 18.57 0.69
C SER A 194 7.12 18.66 2.03
N THR A 195 7.64 19.46 2.97
CA THR A 195 6.99 19.70 4.27
C THR A 195 5.67 20.46 4.11
N LEU A 196 5.65 21.47 3.25
CA LEU A 196 4.42 22.20 2.89
C LEU A 196 3.43 21.28 2.18
N PHE A 197 3.90 20.42 1.28
CA PHE A 197 3.05 19.42 0.63
C PHE A 197 2.50 18.41 1.64
N LEU A 198 3.31 17.89 2.55
CA LEU A 198 2.85 16.98 3.62
C LEU A 198 1.88 17.67 4.57
N ALA A 199 2.12 18.92 4.94
CA ALA A 199 1.21 19.72 5.74
C ALA A 199 -0.12 19.95 5.00
N LYS A 200 -0.06 20.26 3.69
CA LYS A 200 -1.25 20.41 2.84
C LYS A 200 -2.01 19.10 2.66
N VAL A 201 -1.30 17.97 2.51
CA VAL A 201 -1.89 16.63 2.44
C VAL A 201 -2.50 16.23 3.77
N ALA A 202 -1.84 16.52 4.90
CA ALA A 202 -2.38 16.26 6.24
C ALA A 202 -3.64 17.09 6.49
N ALA A 203 -3.62 18.39 6.20
CA ALA A 203 -4.79 19.24 6.26
C ALA A 203 -5.90 18.77 5.31
N GLY A 204 -5.56 18.45 4.05
CA GLY A 204 -6.53 17.96 3.08
C GLY A 204 -7.13 16.59 3.45
N ARG A 205 -6.38 15.71 4.13
CA ARG A 205 -6.90 14.43 4.63
C ARG A 205 -7.78 14.60 5.85
N THR A 206 -7.56 15.62 6.66
CA THR A 206 -8.41 15.94 7.81
C THR A 206 -9.75 16.54 7.37
N PHE A 207 -9.75 17.33 6.29
CA PHE A 207 -10.93 18.06 5.83
C PHE A 207 -11.62 17.49 4.59
N ARG A 208 -10.95 16.65 3.81
CA ARG A 208 -11.55 16.02 2.62
C ARG A 208 -11.39 14.51 2.69
N ARG A 209 -12.49 13.80 2.82
CA ARG A 209 -12.57 12.38 2.45
C ARG A 209 -12.15 12.29 0.97
N LYS A 210 -11.10 11.54 0.70
CA LYS A 210 -10.69 11.31 -0.68
C LYS A 210 -11.82 10.56 -1.39
N LYS A 211 -12.50 11.21 -2.33
CA LYS A 211 -13.32 10.48 -3.30
C LYS A 211 -12.41 9.46 -3.99
N ILE A 212 -12.90 8.26 -4.19
CA ILE A 212 -12.22 7.22 -4.97
C ILE A 212 -12.21 7.68 -6.42
N THR A 213 -11.24 8.51 -6.78
CA THR A 213 -10.98 8.90 -8.15
C THR A 213 -9.66 8.23 -8.54
N GLY A 214 -9.73 6.96 -8.90
CA GLY A 214 -8.62 6.27 -9.55
C GLY A 214 -8.43 6.87 -10.95
N ARG A 215 -7.18 7.15 -11.33
CA ARG A 215 -6.85 7.44 -12.72
C ARG A 215 -7.04 6.14 -13.49
N ILE A 216 -8.01 6.10 -14.39
CA ILE A 216 -8.23 4.93 -15.24
C ILE A 216 -7.15 4.99 -16.33
N ASP A 217 -6.27 4.00 -16.37
CA ASP A 217 -5.39 3.80 -17.52
C ASP A 217 -6.26 3.43 -18.74
N ALA A 218 -5.90 3.90 -19.94
CA ALA A 218 -6.70 3.68 -21.15
C ALA A 218 -7.01 2.18 -21.40
N CYS A 219 -6.06 1.29 -21.17
CA CYS A 219 -6.26 -0.17 -21.28
C CYS A 219 -7.33 -0.70 -20.31
N PHE A 220 -7.45 -0.09 -19.13
CA PHE A 220 -8.44 -0.49 -18.14
C PHE A 220 -9.84 0.01 -18.51
N ALA A 221 -9.92 1.22 -19.07
CA ALA A 221 -11.20 1.76 -19.57
C ALA A 221 -11.79 0.87 -20.67
N GLU A 222 -10.94 0.35 -21.56
CA GLU A 222 -11.35 -0.61 -22.60
C GLU A 222 -11.82 -1.93 -21.96
N GLY A 223 -11.08 -2.45 -20.95
CA GLY A 223 -11.48 -3.64 -20.19
C GLY A 223 -12.84 -3.50 -19.50
N LEU A 224 -13.17 -2.33 -18.95
CA LEU A 224 -14.48 -2.06 -18.32
C LEU A 224 -15.66 -2.07 -19.32
N SER A 225 -15.38 -1.91 -20.60
CA SER A 225 -16.40 -1.98 -21.66
C SER A 225 -16.58 -3.40 -22.21
N SER A 226 -15.74 -4.35 -21.79
CA SER A 226 -15.74 -5.70 -22.29
C SER A 226 -16.99 -6.50 -21.88
N PRO A 227 -17.45 -7.47 -22.69
CA PRO A 227 -18.50 -8.40 -22.31
C PRO A 227 -18.19 -9.14 -21.00
N GLN A 228 -16.94 -9.57 -20.83
CA GLN A 228 -16.47 -10.30 -19.64
C GLN A 228 -16.64 -9.47 -18.35
N TYR A 229 -16.37 -8.17 -18.42
CA TYR A 229 -16.62 -7.29 -17.27
C TYR A 229 -18.09 -7.19 -16.92
N ARG A 230 -18.95 -7.08 -17.93
CA ARG A 230 -20.41 -7.03 -17.70
C ARG A 230 -20.95 -8.33 -17.11
N GLU A 231 -20.46 -9.47 -17.57
CA GLU A 231 -20.79 -10.78 -17.01
C GLU A 231 -20.34 -10.89 -15.55
N ALA A 232 -19.08 -10.52 -15.25
CA ALA A 232 -18.55 -10.50 -13.89
C ALA A 232 -19.35 -9.56 -12.97
N LEU A 233 -19.72 -8.38 -13.46
CA LEU A 233 -20.54 -7.42 -12.73
C LEU A 233 -21.94 -8.00 -12.44
N GLN A 234 -22.58 -8.63 -13.44
CA GLN A 234 -23.89 -9.25 -13.28
C GLN A 234 -23.82 -10.42 -12.29
N HIS A 235 -22.81 -11.27 -12.42
CA HIS A 235 -22.58 -12.38 -11.51
C HIS A 235 -22.43 -11.91 -10.04
N CYS A 236 -21.67 -10.85 -9.80
CA CYS A 236 -21.56 -10.26 -8.46
C CYS A 236 -22.90 -9.72 -7.92
N LYS A 237 -23.78 -9.22 -8.79
CA LYS A 237 -25.15 -8.81 -8.40
C LYS A 237 -26.01 -10.03 -8.05
N ASP A 238 -25.99 -11.04 -8.88
CA ASP A 238 -26.77 -12.27 -8.69
C ASP A 238 -26.36 -12.98 -7.39
N LEU A 239 -25.08 -12.91 -7.05
CA LEU A 239 -24.57 -13.40 -5.77
C LEU A 239 -24.91 -12.50 -4.57
N GLY A 240 -25.50 -11.33 -4.77
CA GLY A 240 -25.81 -10.37 -3.71
C GLY A 240 -24.56 -9.68 -3.10
N ILE A 241 -23.47 -9.67 -3.82
CA ILE A 241 -22.24 -8.95 -3.44
C ILE A 241 -22.40 -7.47 -3.75
N LEU A 242 -22.97 -7.14 -4.91
CA LEU A 242 -23.30 -5.79 -5.32
C LEU A 242 -24.81 -5.54 -5.23
N ALA A 243 -25.17 -4.28 -5.01
CA ALA A 243 -26.56 -3.86 -5.09
C ALA A 243 -27.07 -3.97 -6.54
N PRO A 244 -28.33 -4.39 -6.76
CA PRO A 244 -28.88 -4.58 -8.11
C PRO A 244 -28.84 -3.33 -8.98
N GLU A 245 -28.98 -2.16 -8.37
CA GLU A 245 -29.05 -0.84 -9.02
C GLU A 245 -27.70 -0.31 -9.52
N VAL A 246 -26.61 -1.01 -9.18
CA VAL A 246 -25.26 -0.57 -9.59
C VAL A 246 -25.09 -0.73 -11.09
N LEU A 247 -25.05 0.37 -11.82
CA LEU A 247 -24.79 0.41 -13.26
C LEU A 247 -23.30 0.57 -13.55
N GLU A 248 -22.62 1.40 -12.75
CA GLU A 248 -21.20 1.70 -12.90
C GLU A 248 -20.50 1.67 -11.54
N LEU A 249 -19.24 1.27 -11.55
CA LEU A 249 -18.39 1.25 -10.37
C LEU A 249 -17.26 2.26 -10.52
N PRO A 250 -16.84 2.92 -9.41
CA PRO A 250 -15.58 3.63 -9.42
C PRO A 250 -14.43 2.71 -9.86
N ALA A 251 -13.54 3.20 -10.73
CA ALA A 251 -12.48 2.41 -11.35
C ALA A 251 -11.66 1.55 -10.36
N ALA A 252 -11.33 2.12 -9.20
CA ALA A 252 -10.58 1.40 -8.15
C ALA A 252 -11.36 0.23 -7.54
N ILE A 253 -12.69 0.21 -7.66
CA ILE A 253 -13.57 -0.86 -7.18
C ILE A 253 -13.86 -1.83 -8.31
N ALA A 254 -14.08 -1.34 -9.52
CA ALA A 254 -14.35 -2.13 -10.70
C ALA A 254 -13.28 -3.20 -10.95
N ASP A 255 -12.00 -2.84 -10.81
CA ASP A 255 -10.87 -3.75 -10.91
C ASP A 255 -10.94 -4.92 -9.91
N ARG A 256 -11.44 -4.66 -8.69
CA ARG A 256 -11.60 -5.67 -7.63
C ARG A 256 -12.83 -6.55 -7.84
N VAL A 257 -13.91 -5.94 -8.27
CA VAL A 257 -15.16 -6.66 -8.57
C VAL A 257 -14.99 -7.58 -9.77
N PHE A 258 -14.24 -7.13 -10.79
CA PHE A 258 -13.89 -7.99 -11.93
C PHE A 258 -13.12 -9.22 -11.45
N ALA A 259 -12.09 -9.02 -10.61
CA ALA A 259 -11.32 -10.12 -10.05
C ALA A 259 -12.19 -11.10 -9.26
N LEU A 260 -13.12 -10.61 -8.43
CA LEU A 260 -14.05 -11.45 -7.67
C LEU A 260 -15.02 -12.22 -8.58
N GLY A 261 -15.60 -11.55 -9.57
CA GLY A 261 -16.57 -12.15 -10.48
C GLY A 261 -16.00 -13.21 -11.41
N THR A 262 -14.67 -13.26 -11.57
CA THR A 262 -13.99 -14.30 -12.35
C THR A 262 -13.50 -15.49 -11.52
N ILE A 263 -13.47 -15.35 -10.20
CA ILE A 263 -13.05 -16.40 -9.26
C ILE A 263 -14.26 -17.20 -8.78
N LEU A 264 -15.37 -16.54 -8.53
CA LEU A 264 -16.63 -17.13 -8.05
C LEU A 264 -17.42 -17.81 -9.16
#